data_55798d337eaac7fe07b82ec967dcfca4
#
_entry.id   55798d337eaac7fe07b82ec967dcfca4
#
_cell.length_a   1.000
_cell.length_b   1.000
_cell.length_c   1.000
_cell.angle_alpha   90.00
_cell.angle_beta   90.00
_cell.angle_gamma   90.00
#
_symmetry.space_group_name_H-M   'P 1'
#
loop_
_entity.id
_entity.type
_entity.pdbx_description
1 polymer ?
#
loop_
_entity_poly.entity_id
_entity_poly.type
_entity_poly.pdbx_seq_one_letter_code
_entity_poly.pdbx_strand_id
1 'polypeptide(L)'
;MIAAYLSDWGWIGLAPESAACLTHVNYSFALVRDGVVSDAHWTHAKELDEAIAAYPELTFVISVGGWGAGGFSEAASTEEGRERFAQTAVALMRRHGFRGIDVDWEYPCRSDADIASSPDDRENFTLLLQTLRAHLDAETKKTGVDYLLSIAVGAGAAFTKDIELEKLNQILDYVNLMTYDMKEWDRVTHHSNLYPSGEYEGGWSAAQTVDAYHGGGIDKEKLVIGGAFYGHSYDVSADRPLGQTENFTRAKNLRYSRIRRECTEENGWIKYRDEKACAPYLYNGKTVVIYDDEQALADKVDFVYDAGLGGIMFWEFNEDDSGTLIHAIADAAMKHEVK
;
A
#
# COMPACT_ATOMS: atom_id res chain seq x y z
N MET A 1 -14.10 0.42 1.94
CA MET A 1 -13.11 1.53 2.02
C MET A 1 -12.35 1.63 0.70
N ILE A 2 -12.05 2.86 0.23
CA ILE A 2 -11.14 3.15 -0.88
C ILE A 2 -10.09 4.12 -0.33
N ALA A 3 -8.83 3.68 -0.21
CA ALA A 3 -7.75 4.42 0.41
C ALA A 3 -6.62 4.72 -0.60
N ALA A 4 -6.24 5.98 -0.75
CA ALA A 4 -5.10 6.39 -1.55
C ALA A 4 -3.87 6.59 -0.66
N TYR A 5 -2.72 6.02 -1.03
CA TYR A 5 -1.46 6.58 -0.58
C TYR A 5 -1.14 7.81 -1.43
N LEU A 6 -0.88 8.93 -0.79
CA LEU A 6 -0.58 10.22 -1.42
C LEU A 6 0.76 10.71 -0.88
N SER A 7 1.80 10.66 -1.71
CA SER A 7 3.14 11.06 -1.30
C SER A 7 3.34 12.57 -1.34
N ASP A 8 4.15 13.11 -0.41
CA ASP A 8 4.57 14.51 -0.41
C ASP A 8 5.37 14.86 -1.67
N TRP A 9 6.22 13.92 -2.13
CA TRP A 9 6.97 14.13 -3.37
C TRP A 9 6.09 13.89 -4.60
N GLY A 10 6.24 14.74 -5.60
CA GLY A 10 5.48 14.63 -6.86
C GLY A 10 4.01 15.02 -6.75
N TRP A 11 3.65 15.76 -5.74
CA TRP A 11 2.29 16.25 -5.49
C TRP A 11 1.63 16.83 -6.74
N ILE A 12 0.53 16.23 -7.18
CA ILE A 12 -0.26 16.69 -8.34
C ILE A 12 -1.57 17.40 -7.94
N GLY A 13 -1.81 17.55 -6.63
CA GLY A 13 -3.07 18.06 -6.08
C GLY A 13 -4.15 16.98 -5.97
N LEU A 14 -5.09 17.17 -5.08
CA LEU A 14 -6.28 16.32 -4.94
C LEU A 14 -7.48 17.04 -5.57
N ALA A 15 -7.80 16.70 -6.81
CA ALA A 15 -8.93 17.28 -7.53
C ALA A 15 -10.27 16.81 -6.93
N PRO A 16 -11.34 17.64 -6.95
CA PRO A 16 -12.64 17.29 -6.37
C PRO A 16 -13.24 15.98 -6.91
N GLU A 17 -13.09 15.72 -8.19
CA GLU A 17 -13.56 14.49 -8.83
C GLU A 17 -12.84 13.24 -8.34
N SER A 18 -11.53 13.36 -8.06
CA SER A 18 -10.74 12.27 -7.47
C SER A 18 -11.04 12.11 -5.98
N ALA A 19 -11.20 13.23 -5.25
CA ALA A 19 -11.57 13.21 -3.83
C ALA A 19 -12.90 12.49 -3.61
N ALA A 20 -13.89 12.72 -4.50
CA ALA A 20 -15.19 12.07 -4.45
C ALA A 20 -15.15 10.54 -4.62
N CYS A 21 -14.06 9.99 -5.16
CA CYS A 21 -13.84 8.55 -5.31
C CYS A 21 -13.23 7.90 -4.06
N LEU A 22 -12.74 8.69 -3.10
CA LEU A 22 -11.99 8.22 -1.94
C LEU A 22 -12.84 8.22 -0.66
N THR A 23 -12.44 7.38 0.28
CA THR A 23 -12.87 7.43 1.67
C THR A 23 -11.72 7.81 2.61
N HIS A 24 -10.49 7.40 2.26
CA HIS A 24 -9.28 7.60 3.06
C HIS A 24 -8.12 8.10 2.21
N VAL A 25 -7.26 8.90 2.81
CA VAL A 25 -5.98 9.35 2.23
C VAL A 25 -4.88 9.10 3.26
N ASN A 26 -3.97 8.18 2.95
CA ASN A 26 -2.77 7.93 3.73
C ASN A 26 -1.65 8.84 3.19
N TYR A 27 -1.36 9.93 3.92
CA TYR A 27 -0.32 10.88 3.49
C TYR A 27 1.08 10.37 3.82
N SER A 28 1.93 10.23 2.83
CA SER A 28 3.20 9.52 2.87
C SER A 28 4.39 10.43 2.62
N PHE A 29 5.40 10.39 3.43
CA PHE A 29 5.55 9.72 4.69
C PHE A 29 6.06 10.69 5.76
N ALA A 30 5.70 10.50 7.02
CA ALA A 30 6.52 11.00 8.11
C ALA A 30 7.66 10.00 8.40
N LEU A 31 8.81 10.45 8.89
CA LEU A 31 9.98 9.61 9.13
C LEU A 31 10.33 9.54 10.62
N VAL A 32 10.90 8.41 11.03
CA VAL A 32 11.45 8.24 12.38
C VAL A 32 12.92 8.65 12.39
N ARG A 33 13.26 9.62 13.22
CA ARG A 33 14.65 10.07 13.43
C ARG A 33 14.92 10.22 14.93
N ASP A 34 15.89 9.50 15.45
CA ASP A 34 16.24 9.49 16.87
C ASP A 34 15.01 9.21 17.78
N GLY A 35 14.15 8.28 17.36
CA GLY A 35 12.90 7.93 18.05
C GLY A 35 11.80 8.98 17.98
N VAL A 36 11.93 10.01 17.13
CA VAL A 36 10.96 11.09 16.92
C VAL A 36 10.31 10.93 15.55
N VAL A 37 8.98 10.94 15.49
CA VAL A 37 8.23 11.02 14.24
C VAL A 37 8.19 12.48 13.77
N SER A 38 8.66 12.72 12.54
CA SER A 38 8.91 14.06 12.01
C SER A 38 8.45 14.21 10.56
N ASP A 39 7.91 15.37 10.25
CA ASP A 39 7.53 15.88 8.91
C ASP A 39 8.51 16.93 8.38
N ALA A 40 9.66 17.12 9.03
CA ALA A 40 10.59 18.23 8.72
C ALA A 40 11.10 18.27 7.27
N HIS A 41 10.94 17.16 6.52
CA HIS A 41 11.31 17.04 5.11
C HIS A 41 10.14 17.29 4.15
N TRP A 42 8.91 17.47 4.65
CA TRP A 42 7.76 17.72 3.80
C TRP A 42 7.87 19.07 3.10
N THR A 43 7.48 19.09 1.85
CA THR A 43 7.52 20.25 0.98
C THR A 43 6.14 20.79 0.63
N HIS A 44 5.08 19.99 0.84
CA HIS A 44 3.69 20.32 0.51
C HIS A 44 2.76 20.29 1.74
N ALA A 45 3.32 20.52 2.94
CA ALA A 45 2.52 20.54 4.18
C ALA A 45 1.37 21.56 4.15
N LYS A 46 1.57 22.71 3.48
CA LYS A 46 0.52 23.73 3.33
C LYS A 46 -0.61 23.26 2.42
N GLU A 47 -0.27 22.67 1.27
CA GLU A 47 -1.23 22.10 0.32
C GLU A 47 -2.01 20.93 0.94
N LEU A 48 -1.36 20.14 1.79
CA LEU A 48 -2.00 19.09 2.59
C LEU A 48 -3.03 19.70 3.56
N ASP A 49 -2.66 20.70 4.35
CA ASP A 49 -3.57 21.36 5.31
C ASP A 49 -4.77 21.98 4.58
N GLU A 50 -4.55 22.56 3.39
CA GLU A 50 -5.62 23.07 2.52
C GLU A 50 -6.54 21.94 2.02
N ALA A 51 -5.99 20.77 1.64
CA ALA A 51 -6.76 19.60 1.20
C ALA A 51 -7.59 19.02 2.35
N ILE A 52 -7.02 18.86 3.56
CA ILE A 52 -7.75 18.41 4.75
C ILE A 52 -8.93 19.32 5.06
N ALA A 53 -8.74 20.63 4.94
CA ALA A 53 -9.80 21.62 5.17
C ALA A 53 -10.87 21.61 4.06
N ALA A 54 -10.48 21.34 2.81
CA ALA A 54 -11.38 21.32 1.65
C ALA A 54 -12.26 20.06 1.59
N TYR A 55 -11.78 18.93 2.11
CA TYR A 55 -12.45 17.62 2.03
C TYR A 55 -12.69 17.02 3.43
N PRO A 56 -13.53 17.65 4.28
CA PRO A 56 -13.78 17.20 5.66
C PRO A 56 -14.47 15.81 5.74
N GLU A 57 -15.05 15.34 4.64
CA GLU A 57 -15.64 14.01 4.51
C GLU A 57 -14.60 12.90 4.36
N LEU A 58 -13.38 13.24 3.89
CA LEU A 58 -12.30 12.29 3.77
C LEU A 58 -11.58 12.06 5.10
N THR A 59 -11.21 10.83 5.34
CA THR A 59 -10.37 10.44 6.47
C THR A 59 -8.90 10.54 6.08
N PHE A 60 -8.24 11.61 6.48
CA PHE A 60 -6.79 11.73 6.30
C PHE A 60 -6.05 11.04 7.43
N VAL A 61 -5.12 10.16 7.08
CA VAL A 61 -4.27 9.38 7.99
C VAL A 61 -2.81 9.70 7.67
N ILE A 62 -1.98 9.94 8.70
CA ILE A 62 -0.55 10.10 8.48
C ILE A 62 0.11 8.73 8.41
N SER A 63 0.79 8.42 7.30
CA SER A 63 1.63 7.23 7.19
C SER A 63 3.06 7.53 7.62
N VAL A 64 3.57 6.71 8.52
CA VAL A 64 4.93 6.83 9.11
C VAL A 64 5.77 5.67 8.61
N GLY A 65 6.85 5.95 7.88
CA GLY A 65 7.76 4.91 7.41
C GLY A 65 8.01 4.93 5.92
N GLY A 66 7.71 3.82 5.24
CA GLY A 66 7.98 3.55 3.83
C GLY A 66 9.31 2.87 3.58
N TRP A 67 9.53 2.43 2.34
CA TRP A 67 10.73 1.69 1.95
C TRP A 67 12.01 2.44 2.26
N GLY A 68 12.91 1.80 3.03
CA GLY A 68 14.19 2.38 3.45
C GLY A 68 14.11 3.35 4.64
N ALA A 69 12.93 3.57 5.21
CA ALA A 69 12.78 4.36 6.41
C ALA A 69 13.18 3.55 7.65
N GLY A 70 14.33 3.85 8.22
CA GLY A 70 14.85 3.25 9.47
C GLY A 70 14.34 3.94 10.74
N GLY A 71 14.89 3.54 11.87
CA GLY A 71 14.62 4.12 13.19
C GLY A 71 13.52 3.40 13.98
N PHE A 72 12.81 2.46 13.37
CA PHE A 72 11.72 1.72 14.02
C PHE A 72 12.25 0.70 15.04
N SER A 73 13.22 -0.14 14.66
CA SER A 73 13.77 -1.16 15.54
C SER A 73 14.36 -0.54 16.80
N GLU A 74 15.08 0.58 16.66
CA GLU A 74 15.63 1.33 17.77
C GLU A 74 14.53 1.94 18.65
N ALA A 75 13.53 2.59 18.05
CA ALA A 75 12.42 3.24 18.77
C ALA A 75 11.54 2.20 19.49
N ALA A 76 11.30 1.05 18.87
CA ALA A 76 10.44 0.00 19.42
C ALA A 76 11.11 -0.79 20.55
N SER A 77 12.46 -0.82 20.61
CA SER A 77 13.23 -1.68 21.52
C SER A 77 13.10 -1.35 23.00
N THR A 78 12.76 -0.10 23.34
CA THR A 78 12.62 0.36 24.74
C THR A 78 11.27 1.02 25.01
N GLU A 79 10.82 1.01 26.25
CA GLU A 79 9.60 1.70 26.65
C GLU A 79 9.69 3.21 26.38
N GLU A 80 10.81 3.84 26.71
CA GLU A 80 11.04 5.26 26.48
C GLU A 80 11.02 5.60 24.97
N GLY A 81 11.55 4.70 24.13
CA GLY A 81 11.53 4.85 22.68
C GLY A 81 10.11 4.79 22.14
N ARG A 82 9.33 3.79 22.56
CA ARG A 82 7.91 3.64 22.16
C ARG A 82 7.06 4.83 22.61
N GLU A 83 7.26 5.29 23.85
CA GLU A 83 6.57 6.49 24.36
C GLU A 83 6.92 7.75 23.57
N ARG A 84 8.20 7.97 23.27
CA ARG A 84 8.64 9.11 22.45
C ARG A 84 8.04 9.06 21.04
N PHE A 85 8.07 7.89 20.40
CA PHE A 85 7.46 7.67 19.10
C PHE A 85 5.96 8.03 19.15
N ALA A 86 5.21 7.44 20.07
CA ALA A 86 3.76 7.65 20.17
C ALA A 86 3.41 9.12 20.45
N GLN A 87 4.11 9.76 21.40
CA GLN A 87 3.89 11.18 21.72
C GLN A 87 4.12 12.08 20.51
N THR A 88 5.18 11.87 19.76
CA THR A 88 5.53 12.70 18.60
C THR A 88 4.64 12.42 17.41
N ALA A 89 4.25 11.16 17.16
CA ALA A 89 3.30 10.78 16.12
C ALA A 89 1.91 11.40 16.36
N VAL A 90 1.39 11.31 17.59
CA VAL A 90 0.09 11.91 17.95
C VAL A 90 0.16 13.44 17.93
N ALA A 91 1.28 14.05 18.33
CA ALA A 91 1.46 15.51 18.21
C ALA A 91 1.45 15.97 16.76
N LEU A 92 2.10 15.23 15.87
CA LEU A 92 2.12 15.48 14.43
C LEU A 92 0.72 15.30 13.82
N MET A 93 0.04 14.19 14.12
CA MET A 93 -1.34 13.93 13.72
C MET A 93 -2.27 15.10 14.05
N ARG A 94 -2.20 15.60 15.29
CA ARG A 94 -3.01 16.73 15.75
C ARG A 94 -2.68 18.05 15.05
N ARG A 95 -1.41 18.31 14.80
CA ARG A 95 -0.95 19.56 14.18
C ARG A 95 -1.57 19.78 12.80
N HIS A 96 -1.66 18.74 12.00
CA HIS A 96 -2.22 18.78 10.65
C HIS A 96 -3.71 18.38 10.58
N GLY A 97 -4.30 17.93 11.69
CA GLY A 97 -5.71 17.53 11.70
C GLY A 97 -6.00 16.16 11.11
N PHE A 98 -5.01 15.26 11.07
CA PHE A 98 -5.22 13.87 10.68
C PHE A 98 -6.16 13.13 11.63
N ARG A 99 -6.83 12.11 11.13
CA ARG A 99 -7.78 11.25 11.85
C ARG A 99 -7.22 9.89 12.22
N GLY A 100 -5.92 9.67 12.03
CA GLY A 100 -5.28 8.41 12.37
C GLY A 100 -3.80 8.37 12.04
N ILE A 101 -3.19 7.26 12.41
CA ILE A 101 -1.79 6.95 12.15
C ILE A 101 -1.73 5.58 11.48
N ASP A 102 -1.03 5.50 10.36
CA ASP A 102 -0.64 4.31 9.65
C ASP A 102 0.86 4.07 9.89
N VAL A 103 1.27 2.85 10.21
CA VAL A 103 2.69 2.51 10.42
C VAL A 103 3.14 1.59 9.30
N ASP A 104 4.03 2.11 8.47
CA ASP A 104 4.61 1.42 7.33
C ASP A 104 6.09 1.08 7.59
N TRP A 105 6.31 0.10 8.48
CA TRP A 105 7.64 -0.42 8.79
C TRP A 105 7.99 -1.58 7.86
N GLU A 106 8.97 -1.36 6.97
CA GLU A 106 9.36 -2.30 5.91
C GLU A 106 10.78 -2.86 6.13
N TYR A 107 10.97 -3.90 6.96
CA TYR A 107 9.97 -4.66 7.70
C TYR A 107 10.52 -5.04 9.09
N PRO A 108 9.69 -5.32 10.11
CA PRO A 108 10.13 -5.89 11.36
C PRO A 108 10.93 -7.17 11.16
N CYS A 109 11.97 -7.40 11.93
CA CYS A 109 12.86 -8.57 11.87
C CYS A 109 13.69 -8.69 10.57
N ARG A 110 13.63 -7.73 9.64
CA ARG A 110 14.25 -7.79 8.31
C ARG A 110 15.12 -6.57 8.04
N SER A 111 16.19 -6.79 7.28
CA SER A 111 17.09 -5.74 6.79
C SER A 111 17.01 -5.54 5.27
N ASP A 112 15.91 -5.94 4.63
CA ASP A 112 15.76 -5.93 3.16
C ASP A 112 15.94 -4.54 2.53
N ALA A 113 15.62 -3.48 3.28
CA ALA A 113 15.73 -2.08 2.85
C ALA A 113 16.94 -1.35 3.43
N ASP A 114 18.01 -2.08 3.80
CA ASP A 114 19.20 -1.55 4.47
C ASP A 114 18.90 -0.80 5.79
N ILE A 115 17.85 -1.22 6.51
CA ILE A 115 17.46 -0.69 7.81
C ILE A 115 17.94 -1.58 8.95
N ALA A 116 18.04 -1.01 10.15
CA ALA A 116 18.30 -1.80 11.36
C ALA A 116 17.14 -2.75 11.65
N SER A 117 17.47 -3.95 12.09
CA SER A 117 16.49 -4.99 12.45
C SER A 117 16.99 -5.85 13.61
N SER A 118 16.05 -6.44 14.35
CA SER A 118 16.29 -7.37 15.43
C SER A 118 15.28 -8.52 15.39
N PRO A 119 15.64 -9.73 15.81
CA PRO A 119 14.64 -10.79 16.02
C PRO A 119 13.53 -10.41 17.02
N ASP A 120 13.81 -9.48 17.93
CA ASP A 120 12.87 -8.99 18.93
C ASP A 120 11.86 -7.98 18.35
N ASP A 121 12.06 -7.51 17.12
CA ASP A 121 11.17 -6.56 16.46
C ASP A 121 9.74 -7.09 16.35
N ARG A 122 9.57 -8.41 16.26
CA ARG A 122 8.27 -9.06 16.23
C ARG A 122 7.41 -8.71 17.46
N GLU A 123 7.96 -8.81 18.65
CA GLU A 123 7.30 -8.44 19.91
C GLU A 123 7.28 -6.91 20.09
N ASN A 124 8.41 -6.27 19.82
CA ASN A 124 8.59 -4.84 19.99
C ASN A 124 7.62 -4.03 19.10
N PHE A 125 7.29 -4.53 17.90
CA PHE A 125 6.29 -3.89 17.02
C PHE A 125 4.90 -3.93 17.65
N THR A 126 4.52 -5.07 18.23
CA THR A 126 3.26 -5.18 18.98
C THR A 126 3.20 -4.20 20.14
N LEU A 127 4.28 -4.09 20.92
CA LEU A 127 4.37 -3.15 22.04
C LEU A 127 4.31 -1.69 21.58
N LEU A 128 4.96 -1.35 20.46
CA LEU A 128 4.88 -0.01 19.84
C LEU A 128 3.45 0.35 19.47
N LEU A 129 2.74 -0.56 18.80
CA LEU A 129 1.35 -0.34 18.37
C LEU A 129 0.39 -0.28 19.56
N GLN A 130 0.61 -1.06 20.63
CA GLN A 130 -0.14 -0.93 21.89
C GLN A 130 0.05 0.44 22.53
N THR A 131 1.30 0.94 22.56
CA THR A 131 1.60 2.29 23.07
C THR A 131 0.91 3.36 22.23
N LEU A 132 0.99 3.27 20.90
CA LEU A 132 0.26 4.17 19.99
C LEU A 132 -1.25 4.14 20.23
N ARG A 133 -1.86 2.95 20.33
CA ARG A 133 -3.29 2.79 20.58
C ARG A 133 -3.69 3.46 21.88
N ALA A 134 -2.93 3.27 22.96
CA ALA A 134 -3.18 3.92 24.25
C ALA A 134 -3.16 5.45 24.16
N HIS A 135 -2.21 6.02 23.40
CA HIS A 135 -2.13 7.46 23.16
C HIS A 135 -3.30 7.98 22.30
N LEU A 136 -3.71 7.26 21.26
CA LEU A 136 -4.87 7.59 20.43
C LEU A 136 -6.17 7.52 21.24
N ASP A 137 -6.36 6.49 22.06
CA ASP A 137 -7.53 6.36 22.94
C ASP A 137 -7.59 7.47 24.00
N ALA A 138 -6.43 7.91 24.51
CA ALA A 138 -6.35 9.04 25.41
C ALA A 138 -6.71 10.36 24.69
N GLU A 139 -6.36 10.50 23.41
CA GLU A 139 -6.73 11.63 22.60
C GLU A 139 -8.22 11.63 22.25
N THR A 140 -8.78 10.46 21.90
CA THR A 140 -10.25 10.25 21.71
C THR A 140 -11.05 10.72 22.93
N LYS A 141 -10.61 10.35 24.14
CA LYS A 141 -11.26 10.79 25.39
C LYS A 141 -11.26 12.31 25.59
N LYS A 142 -10.25 13.02 25.06
CA LYS A 142 -10.14 14.48 25.17
C LYS A 142 -10.99 15.21 24.12
N THR A 143 -11.03 14.69 22.90
CA THR A 143 -11.62 15.36 21.75
C THR A 143 -13.02 14.88 21.40
N GLY A 144 -13.39 13.67 21.80
CA GLY A 144 -14.61 12.97 21.36
C GLY A 144 -14.54 12.46 19.92
N VAL A 145 -13.34 12.45 19.33
CA VAL A 145 -13.09 12.00 17.96
C VAL A 145 -12.38 10.65 18.01
N ASP A 146 -12.88 9.66 17.28
CA ASP A 146 -12.20 8.38 17.13
C ASP A 146 -11.03 8.50 16.14
N TYR A 147 -9.85 8.02 16.58
CA TYR A 147 -8.63 8.04 15.79
C TYR A 147 -8.24 6.62 15.37
N LEU A 148 -7.93 6.45 14.09
CA LEU A 148 -7.58 5.18 13.47
C LEU A 148 -6.11 4.83 13.70
N LEU A 149 -5.85 3.53 13.82
CA LEU A 149 -4.51 2.96 13.81
C LEU A 149 -4.45 1.80 12.80
N SER A 150 -3.62 1.95 11.79
CA SER A 150 -3.38 0.91 10.79
C SER A 150 -1.90 0.62 10.61
N ILE A 151 -1.62 -0.43 9.87
CA ILE A 151 -0.27 -0.76 9.40
C ILE A 151 -0.30 -1.10 7.92
N ALA A 152 0.83 -0.89 7.22
CA ALA A 152 1.08 -1.48 5.92
C ALA A 152 2.04 -2.66 6.08
N VAL A 153 1.78 -3.76 5.39
CA VAL A 153 2.53 -5.01 5.53
C VAL A 153 2.82 -5.65 4.18
N GLY A 154 3.95 -6.35 4.09
CA GLY A 154 4.38 -7.03 2.88
C GLY A 154 3.44 -8.17 2.46
N ALA A 155 3.28 -8.37 1.16
CA ALA A 155 2.54 -9.48 0.60
C ALA A 155 3.29 -10.80 0.78
N GLY A 156 2.58 -11.81 1.25
CA GLY A 156 3.09 -13.17 1.31
C GLY A 156 3.24 -13.74 2.72
N ALA A 157 3.17 -15.08 2.81
CA ALA A 157 3.22 -15.80 4.07
C ALA A 157 4.56 -15.66 4.84
N ALA A 158 5.61 -15.17 4.19
CA ALA A 158 6.89 -14.94 4.87
C ALA A 158 6.79 -13.80 5.88
N PHE A 159 6.04 -12.75 5.56
CA PHE A 159 5.88 -11.56 6.42
C PHE A 159 4.99 -11.82 7.64
N THR A 160 4.04 -12.77 7.54
CA THR A 160 3.14 -13.10 8.67
C THR A 160 3.87 -13.69 9.88
N LYS A 161 5.09 -14.19 9.70
CA LYS A 161 5.91 -14.77 10.77
C LYS A 161 6.64 -13.71 11.60
N ASP A 162 6.83 -12.54 11.03
CA ASP A 162 7.62 -11.45 11.59
C ASP A 162 6.79 -10.50 12.46
N ILE A 163 5.46 -10.74 12.58
CA ILE A 163 4.53 -9.96 13.40
C ILE A 163 3.55 -10.87 14.16
N GLU A 164 2.90 -10.36 15.21
CA GLU A 164 2.01 -11.14 16.08
C GLU A 164 0.53 -10.91 15.72
N LEU A 165 0.08 -11.49 14.60
CA LEU A 165 -1.21 -11.21 13.96
C LEU A 165 -2.42 -11.23 14.89
N GLU A 166 -2.58 -12.26 15.74
CA GLU A 166 -3.71 -12.35 16.67
C GLU A 166 -3.77 -11.17 17.67
N LYS A 167 -2.59 -10.71 18.14
CA LYS A 167 -2.51 -9.54 19.02
C LYS A 167 -2.81 -8.27 18.25
N LEU A 168 -2.29 -8.15 17.02
CA LEU A 168 -2.50 -6.99 16.17
C LEU A 168 -3.96 -6.84 15.76
N ASN A 169 -4.69 -7.94 15.57
CA ASN A 169 -6.14 -7.90 15.31
C ASN A 169 -6.93 -7.17 16.41
N GLN A 170 -6.47 -7.21 17.66
CA GLN A 170 -7.12 -6.53 18.78
C GLN A 170 -6.76 -5.04 18.90
N ILE A 171 -5.70 -4.60 18.21
CA ILE A 171 -5.12 -3.26 18.34
C ILE A 171 -5.49 -2.37 17.16
N LEU A 172 -5.49 -2.95 15.96
CA LEU A 172 -5.62 -2.24 14.70
C LEU A 172 -7.07 -2.11 14.25
N ASP A 173 -7.37 -1.00 13.58
CA ASP A 173 -8.63 -0.79 12.89
C ASP A 173 -8.63 -1.49 11.53
N TYR A 174 -7.51 -1.43 10.78
CA TYR A 174 -7.34 -2.15 9.51
C TYR A 174 -5.85 -2.41 9.20
N VAL A 175 -5.60 -3.28 8.22
CA VAL A 175 -4.26 -3.70 7.77
C VAL A 175 -4.18 -3.54 6.25
N ASN A 176 -3.31 -2.68 5.77
CA ASN A 176 -3.02 -2.47 4.37
C ASN A 176 -2.06 -3.56 3.88
N LEU A 177 -2.57 -4.48 3.08
CA LEU A 177 -1.77 -5.52 2.43
C LEU A 177 -1.16 -4.96 1.16
N MET A 178 0.15 -4.77 1.12
CA MET A 178 0.88 -4.30 -0.05
C MET A 178 0.95 -5.39 -1.12
N THR A 179 -0.22 -5.75 -1.69
CA THR A 179 -0.38 -6.79 -2.71
C THR A 179 0.08 -6.32 -4.09
N TYR A 180 1.27 -5.73 -4.08
CA TYR A 180 2.07 -5.34 -5.23
C TYR A 180 3.54 -5.61 -4.92
N ASP A 181 4.42 -5.43 -5.91
CA ASP A 181 5.82 -5.86 -5.83
C ASP A 181 6.02 -7.35 -5.48
N MET A 182 4.97 -8.17 -5.71
CA MET A 182 4.99 -9.62 -5.51
C MET A 182 5.82 -10.37 -6.58
N LYS A 183 6.57 -9.64 -7.39
CA LYS A 183 7.46 -10.17 -8.43
C LYS A 183 8.59 -11.01 -7.86
N GLU A 184 9.00 -12.02 -8.61
CA GLU A 184 10.18 -12.82 -8.32
C GLU A 184 11.46 -12.18 -8.92
N TRP A 185 12.62 -12.50 -8.35
CA TRP A 185 13.90 -11.93 -8.77
C TRP A 185 14.54 -12.69 -9.93
N ASP A 186 14.23 -13.98 -10.04
CA ASP A 186 14.83 -14.94 -10.95
C ASP A 186 13.99 -15.21 -12.20
N ARG A 187 12.84 -14.57 -12.32
CA ARG A 187 11.96 -14.70 -13.50
C ARG A 187 11.05 -13.47 -13.70
N VAL A 188 10.48 -13.39 -14.88
CA VAL A 188 9.48 -12.37 -15.23
C VAL A 188 8.09 -12.86 -14.78
N THR A 189 7.56 -12.26 -13.73
CA THR A 189 6.24 -12.58 -13.17
C THR A 189 5.38 -11.34 -13.05
N HIS A 190 4.08 -11.51 -12.89
CA HIS A 190 3.21 -10.42 -12.43
C HIS A 190 3.71 -9.88 -11.08
N HIS A 191 3.37 -8.63 -10.78
CA HIS A 191 3.72 -8.02 -9.49
C HIS A 191 2.51 -7.62 -8.64
N SER A 192 1.31 -7.60 -9.23
CA SER A 192 0.09 -7.15 -8.55
C SER A 192 -1.13 -8.00 -8.95
N ASN A 193 -0.92 -9.27 -9.28
CA ASN A 193 -1.96 -10.19 -9.71
C ASN A 193 -2.92 -10.57 -8.57
N LEU A 194 -4.21 -10.67 -8.90
CA LEU A 194 -5.25 -11.07 -7.93
C LEU A 194 -5.15 -12.55 -7.56
N TYR A 195 -4.97 -13.44 -8.54
CA TYR A 195 -4.85 -14.89 -8.36
C TYR A 195 -3.53 -15.43 -8.93
N PRO A 196 -3.16 -16.67 -8.62
CA PRO A 196 -2.00 -17.32 -9.24
C PRO A 196 -2.09 -17.34 -10.75
N SER A 197 -0.96 -17.13 -11.43
CA SER A 197 -0.87 -17.04 -12.89
C SER A 197 -1.35 -18.33 -13.61
N GLY A 198 -1.88 -18.15 -14.81
CA GLY A 198 -2.12 -19.23 -15.77
C GLY A 198 -0.96 -19.44 -16.74
N GLU A 199 -0.01 -18.50 -16.80
CA GLU A 199 1.10 -18.48 -17.75
C GLU A 199 2.38 -19.12 -17.22
N TYR A 200 2.55 -19.20 -15.88
CA TYR A 200 3.71 -19.80 -15.20
C TYR A 200 3.30 -20.42 -13.86
N GLU A 201 4.14 -21.34 -13.36
CA GLU A 201 3.96 -21.94 -12.05
C GLU A 201 4.68 -21.13 -10.96
N GLY A 202 4.13 -21.13 -9.73
CA GLY A 202 4.68 -20.40 -8.59
C GLY A 202 4.27 -18.92 -8.59
N GLY A 203 5.05 -18.10 -7.88
CA GLY A 203 4.70 -16.71 -7.62
C GLY A 203 3.67 -16.57 -6.50
N TRP A 204 3.40 -15.34 -6.15
CA TRP A 204 2.46 -14.98 -5.08
C TRP A 204 1.29 -14.16 -5.65
N SER A 205 0.19 -14.05 -4.93
CA SER A 205 -1.01 -13.32 -5.37
C SER A 205 -1.70 -12.60 -4.21
N ALA A 206 -2.56 -11.66 -4.52
CA ALA A 206 -3.35 -10.92 -3.52
C ALA A 206 -4.26 -11.87 -2.73
N ALA A 207 -4.95 -12.79 -3.38
CA ALA A 207 -5.82 -13.76 -2.71
C ALA A 207 -5.05 -14.65 -1.73
N GLN A 208 -3.86 -15.14 -2.11
CA GLN A 208 -3.02 -15.94 -1.21
C GLN A 208 -2.50 -15.09 -0.03
N THR A 209 -2.25 -13.79 -0.23
CA THR A 209 -1.88 -12.88 0.86
C THR A 209 -3.02 -12.73 1.86
N VAL A 210 -4.26 -12.52 1.38
CA VAL A 210 -5.45 -12.46 2.22
C VAL A 210 -5.61 -13.75 3.03
N ASP A 211 -5.47 -14.91 2.39
CA ASP A 211 -5.57 -16.20 3.09
C ASP A 211 -4.50 -16.36 4.17
N ALA A 212 -3.27 -15.92 3.91
CA ALA A 212 -2.17 -16.01 4.88
C ALA A 212 -2.40 -15.12 6.11
N TYR A 213 -2.84 -13.87 5.93
CA TYR A 213 -3.09 -12.94 7.03
C TYR A 213 -4.36 -13.32 7.81
N HIS A 214 -5.44 -13.71 7.12
CA HIS A 214 -6.65 -14.20 7.75
C HIS A 214 -6.40 -15.49 8.53
N GLY A 215 -5.72 -16.45 7.91
CA GLY A 215 -5.32 -17.71 8.58
C GLY A 215 -4.38 -17.50 9.78
N GLY A 216 -3.66 -16.37 9.82
CA GLY A 216 -2.83 -15.94 10.93
C GLY A 216 -3.56 -15.18 12.04
N GLY A 217 -4.87 -14.90 11.89
CA GLY A 217 -5.72 -14.33 12.95
C GLY A 217 -6.20 -12.89 12.73
N ILE A 218 -6.04 -12.31 11.54
CA ILE A 218 -6.66 -11.03 11.20
C ILE A 218 -8.07 -11.25 10.63
N ASP A 219 -9.05 -10.52 11.14
CA ASP A 219 -10.42 -10.53 10.64
C ASP A 219 -10.47 -9.98 9.21
N LYS A 220 -11.28 -10.61 8.34
CA LYS A 220 -11.35 -10.24 6.92
C LYS A 220 -11.76 -8.79 6.70
N GLU A 221 -12.70 -8.30 7.47
CA GLU A 221 -13.18 -6.92 7.43
C GLU A 221 -12.12 -5.87 7.78
N LYS A 222 -10.99 -6.27 8.34
CA LYS A 222 -9.82 -5.41 8.59
C LYS A 222 -8.77 -5.48 7.50
N LEU A 223 -8.84 -6.45 6.59
CA LEU A 223 -7.86 -6.60 5.51
C LEU A 223 -8.22 -5.69 4.32
N VAL A 224 -7.26 -4.88 3.91
CA VAL A 224 -7.36 -3.96 2.78
C VAL A 224 -6.31 -4.34 1.75
N ILE A 225 -6.72 -4.78 0.55
CA ILE A 225 -5.77 -5.20 -0.49
C ILE A 225 -5.23 -4.01 -1.28
N GLY A 226 -4.03 -4.18 -1.86
CA GLY A 226 -3.34 -3.15 -2.63
C GLY A 226 -3.57 -3.25 -4.14
N GLY A 227 -3.73 -2.10 -4.79
CA GLY A 227 -3.60 -1.90 -6.21
C GLY A 227 -2.35 -1.10 -6.54
N ALA A 228 -1.77 -1.29 -7.72
CA ALA A 228 -0.58 -0.59 -8.15
C ALA A 228 -0.89 0.44 -9.24
N PHE A 229 -0.60 1.73 -8.98
CA PHE A 229 -0.70 2.77 -10.01
C PHE A 229 0.60 2.93 -10.79
N TYR A 230 1.40 1.86 -10.83
CA TYR A 230 2.67 1.77 -11.53
C TYR A 230 2.89 0.35 -12.07
N GLY A 231 3.94 0.17 -12.85
CA GLY A 231 4.34 -1.14 -13.36
C GLY A 231 5.84 -1.30 -13.45
N HIS A 232 6.25 -2.51 -13.76
CA HIS A 232 7.65 -2.86 -13.99
C HIS A 232 7.86 -3.28 -15.45
N SER A 233 8.94 -2.82 -16.07
CA SER A 233 9.33 -3.27 -17.39
C SER A 233 10.51 -4.21 -17.32
N TYR A 234 10.54 -5.17 -18.26
CA TYR A 234 11.64 -6.11 -18.46
C TYR A 234 11.95 -6.20 -19.96
N ASP A 235 13.22 -6.07 -20.31
CA ASP A 235 13.67 -6.47 -21.64
C ASP A 235 13.79 -7.99 -21.66
N VAL A 236 13.19 -8.63 -22.65
CA VAL A 236 13.09 -10.09 -22.79
C VAL A 236 13.43 -10.51 -24.21
N SER A 237 13.82 -11.78 -24.38
CA SER A 237 14.19 -12.33 -25.68
C SER A 237 13.34 -13.53 -26.09
N ALA A 238 12.07 -13.55 -25.71
CA ALA A 238 11.17 -14.67 -25.97
C ALA A 238 9.82 -14.19 -26.48
N ASP A 239 9.16 -15.03 -27.28
CA ASP A 239 7.79 -14.79 -27.79
C ASP A 239 6.74 -14.84 -26.67
N ARG A 240 7.04 -15.50 -25.55
CA ARG A 240 6.23 -15.55 -24.33
C ARG A 240 7.03 -14.94 -23.19
N PRO A 241 6.73 -13.69 -22.80
CA PRO A 241 7.58 -12.96 -21.84
C PRO A 241 7.40 -13.42 -20.39
N LEU A 242 6.20 -13.88 -19.99
CA LEU A 242 5.93 -14.29 -18.61
C LEU A 242 6.50 -15.67 -18.31
N GLY A 243 7.01 -15.85 -17.09
CA GLY A 243 7.63 -17.09 -16.62
C GLY A 243 9.07 -17.28 -17.09
N GLN A 244 9.63 -16.34 -17.87
CA GLN A 244 11.00 -16.44 -18.40
C GLN A 244 12.03 -16.30 -17.28
N THR A 245 12.95 -17.27 -17.16
CA THR A 245 14.00 -17.34 -16.15
C THR A 245 15.39 -16.96 -16.65
N GLU A 246 15.57 -16.84 -17.97
CA GLU A 246 16.86 -16.53 -18.60
C GLU A 246 16.71 -15.41 -19.62
N ASN A 247 17.80 -14.72 -19.89
CA ASN A 247 17.88 -13.69 -20.94
C ASN A 247 16.86 -12.57 -20.79
N PHE A 248 16.59 -12.16 -19.55
CA PHE A 248 15.80 -10.96 -19.25
C PHE A 248 16.60 -9.97 -18.41
N THR A 249 16.27 -8.70 -18.53
CA THR A 249 16.84 -7.63 -17.73
C THR A 249 15.71 -6.73 -17.23
N ARG A 250 15.66 -6.49 -15.93
CA ARG A 250 14.72 -5.52 -15.37
C ARG A 250 15.14 -4.11 -15.78
N ALA A 251 14.26 -3.42 -16.52
CA ALA A 251 14.60 -2.13 -17.10
C ALA A 251 14.18 -0.95 -16.18
N LYS A 252 12.91 -0.80 -15.84
CA LYS A 252 12.41 0.40 -15.13
C LYS A 252 11.14 0.13 -14.34
N ASN A 253 10.92 0.96 -13.28
CA ASN A 253 9.60 1.23 -12.76
C ASN A 253 8.96 2.33 -13.62
N LEU A 254 7.69 2.18 -13.94
CA LEU A 254 6.95 3.10 -14.79
C LEU A 254 5.67 3.54 -14.09
N ARG A 255 5.46 4.83 -13.92
CA ARG A 255 4.18 5.40 -13.49
C ARG A 255 3.08 5.01 -14.46
N TYR A 256 1.86 4.78 -13.98
CA TYR A 256 0.73 4.47 -14.86
C TYR A 256 0.51 5.56 -15.92
N SER A 257 0.61 6.82 -15.53
CA SER A 257 0.53 7.95 -16.45
C SER A 257 1.51 7.86 -17.63
N ARG A 258 2.71 7.29 -17.41
CA ARG A 258 3.70 7.04 -18.46
C ARG A 258 3.35 5.80 -19.28
N ILE A 259 2.93 4.70 -18.65
CA ILE A 259 2.47 3.49 -19.34
C ILE A 259 1.36 3.85 -20.33
N ARG A 260 0.34 4.59 -19.86
CA ARG A 260 -0.78 5.04 -20.68
C ARG A 260 -0.38 5.88 -21.90
N ARG A 261 0.62 6.74 -21.76
CA ARG A 261 1.08 7.63 -22.84
C ARG A 261 2.04 6.97 -23.80
N GLU A 262 2.94 6.11 -23.33
CA GLU A 262 4.06 5.59 -24.12
C GLU A 262 3.84 4.16 -24.62
N CYS A 263 3.08 3.32 -23.89
CA CYS A 263 2.91 1.91 -24.24
C CYS A 263 1.59 1.68 -24.98
N THR A 264 1.43 2.35 -26.14
CA THR A 264 0.20 2.31 -26.96
C THR A 264 0.39 1.42 -28.19
N GLU A 265 -0.73 1.00 -28.80
CA GLU A 265 -0.73 0.25 -30.07
C GLU A 265 0.03 0.99 -31.17
N GLU A 266 -0.12 2.33 -31.25
CA GLU A 266 0.60 3.18 -32.20
C GLU A 266 2.12 3.12 -32.05
N ASN A 267 2.57 2.88 -30.80
CA ASN A 267 3.99 2.68 -30.47
C ASN A 267 4.43 1.21 -30.53
N GLY A 268 3.60 0.32 -31.09
CA GLY A 268 3.93 -1.08 -31.32
C GLY A 268 3.69 -1.99 -30.10
N TRP A 269 2.96 -1.53 -29.09
CA TRP A 269 2.63 -2.34 -27.93
C TRP A 269 1.32 -3.08 -28.14
N ILE A 270 1.28 -4.34 -27.70
CA ILE A 270 0.08 -5.18 -27.68
C ILE A 270 -0.27 -5.47 -26.23
N LYS A 271 -1.55 -5.25 -25.88
CA LYS A 271 -2.09 -5.58 -24.55
C LYS A 271 -2.52 -7.03 -24.52
N TYR A 272 -2.04 -7.72 -23.51
CA TYR A 272 -2.40 -9.09 -23.17
C TYR A 272 -3.01 -9.13 -21.77
N ARG A 273 -3.67 -10.25 -21.46
CA ARG A 273 -4.21 -10.50 -20.15
C ARG A 273 -4.03 -11.96 -19.76
N ASP A 274 -3.50 -12.21 -18.57
CA ASP A 274 -3.58 -13.50 -17.91
C ASP A 274 -4.94 -13.57 -17.21
N GLU A 275 -5.91 -14.22 -17.85
CA GLU A 275 -7.29 -14.28 -17.36
C GLU A 275 -7.41 -14.95 -16.00
N LYS A 276 -6.57 -15.97 -15.74
CA LYS A 276 -6.56 -16.67 -14.46
C LYS A 276 -6.03 -15.80 -13.32
N ALA A 277 -5.01 -15.00 -13.61
CA ALA A 277 -4.40 -14.09 -12.65
C ALA A 277 -5.19 -12.79 -12.47
N CYS A 278 -6.16 -12.50 -13.34
CA CYS A 278 -6.82 -11.20 -13.48
C CYS A 278 -5.80 -10.06 -13.66
N ALA A 279 -4.74 -10.29 -14.42
CA ALA A 279 -3.62 -9.38 -14.54
C ALA A 279 -3.25 -9.08 -16.00
N PRO A 280 -3.18 -7.79 -16.41
CA PRO A 280 -2.74 -7.38 -17.72
C PRO A 280 -1.22 -7.33 -17.81
N TYR A 281 -0.73 -7.39 -19.05
CA TYR A 281 0.63 -7.00 -19.40
C TYR A 281 0.67 -6.45 -20.83
N LEU A 282 1.66 -5.60 -21.09
CA LEU A 282 1.93 -5.05 -22.42
C LEU A 282 3.23 -5.65 -22.94
N TYR A 283 3.26 -5.97 -24.24
CA TYR A 283 4.46 -6.52 -24.88
C TYR A 283 4.62 -5.96 -26.29
N ASN A 284 5.87 -5.57 -26.66
CA ASN A 284 6.19 -5.01 -27.97
C ASN A 284 7.17 -5.88 -28.78
N GLY A 285 7.32 -7.16 -28.43
CA GLY A 285 8.27 -8.08 -29.07
C GLY A 285 9.68 -8.03 -28.46
N LYS A 286 9.96 -7.10 -27.55
CA LYS A 286 11.27 -6.93 -26.90
C LYS A 286 11.15 -6.60 -25.41
N THR A 287 10.20 -5.75 -25.06
CA THR A 287 10.00 -5.31 -23.68
C THR A 287 8.59 -5.68 -23.24
N VAL A 288 8.47 -6.26 -22.05
CA VAL A 288 7.20 -6.51 -21.38
C VAL A 288 7.02 -5.49 -20.24
N VAL A 289 5.80 -5.00 -20.06
CA VAL A 289 5.39 -4.18 -18.90
C VAL A 289 4.29 -4.92 -18.16
N ILE A 290 4.54 -5.25 -16.89
CA ILE A 290 3.57 -5.80 -15.96
C ILE A 290 3.02 -4.66 -15.09
N TYR A 291 1.68 -4.55 -14.94
CA TYR A 291 1.03 -3.40 -14.28
C TYR A 291 -0.42 -3.75 -13.92
N ASP A 292 -1.11 -2.86 -13.23
CA ASP A 292 -2.56 -2.88 -13.08
C ASP A 292 -3.22 -1.92 -14.10
N ASP A 293 -4.30 -2.38 -14.72
CA ASP A 293 -5.20 -1.56 -15.53
C ASP A 293 -6.57 -1.42 -14.83
N GLU A 294 -7.49 -0.72 -15.48
CA GLU A 294 -8.84 -0.45 -15.00
C GLU A 294 -9.60 -1.75 -14.69
N GLN A 295 -9.43 -2.79 -15.54
CA GLN A 295 -10.09 -4.08 -15.34
C GLN A 295 -9.48 -4.86 -14.17
N ALA A 296 -8.15 -4.85 -14.01
CA ALA A 296 -7.48 -5.52 -12.90
C ALA A 296 -7.91 -4.92 -11.56
N LEU A 297 -8.05 -3.59 -11.50
CA LEU A 297 -8.53 -2.90 -10.30
C LEU A 297 -10.02 -3.16 -10.04
N ALA A 298 -10.85 -3.22 -11.08
CA ALA A 298 -12.26 -3.61 -10.94
C ALA A 298 -12.40 -5.04 -10.41
N ASP A 299 -11.63 -6.00 -10.93
CA ASP A 299 -11.61 -7.39 -10.44
C ASP A 299 -11.18 -7.47 -8.97
N LYS A 300 -10.22 -6.63 -8.54
CA LYS A 300 -9.80 -6.53 -7.12
C LYS A 300 -10.92 -5.97 -6.25
N VAL A 301 -11.68 -4.99 -6.74
CA VAL A 301 -12.86 -4.46 -6.02
C VAL A 301 -13.93 -5.54 -5.90
N ASP A 302 -14.25 -6.26 -6.97
CA ASP A 302 -15.20 -7.37 -6.93
C ASP A 302 -14.76 -8.42 -5.89
N PHE A 303 -13.47 -8.77 -5.86
CA PHE A 303 -12.91 -9.68 -4.85
C PHE A 303 -13.05 -9.14 -3.42
N VAL A 304 -12.85 -7.84 -3.20
CA VAL A 304 -13.05 -7.21 -1.87
C VAL A 304 -14.46 -7.47 -1.36
N TYR A 305 -15.47 -7.26 -2.18
CA TYR A 305 -16.87 -7.48 -1.80
C TYR A 305 -17.20 -8.97 -1.64
N ASP A 306 -16.76 -9.81 -2.57
CA ASP A 306 -17.03 -11.26 -2.54
C ASP A 306 -16.37 -11.97 -1.36
N ALA A 307 -15.18 -11.55 -0.97
CA ALA A 307 -14.44 -12.12 0.16
C ALA A 307 -14.78 -11.47 1.53
N GLY A 308 -15.54 -10.36 1.55
CA GLY A 308 -15.92 -9.62 2.75
C GLY A 308 -14.73 -8.89 3.38
N LEU A 309 -13.88 -8.26 2.55
CA LEU A 309 -12.70 -7.52 3.01
C LEU A 309 -13.06 -6.07 3.39
N GLY A 310 -12.16 -5.41 4.12
CA GLY A 310 -12.32 -4.02 4.56
C GLY A 310 -12.26 -3.00 3.43
N GLY A 311 -11.55 -3.31 2.34
CA GLY A 311 -11.46 -2.41 1.20
C GLY A 311 -10.28 -2.64 0.28
N ILE A 312 -10.02 -1.62 -0.52
CA ILE A 312 -8.87 -1.52 -1.41
C ILE A 312 -8.08 -0.26 -1.10
N MET A 313 -6.76 -0.35 -1.06
CA MET A 313 -5.85 0.80 -1.10
C MET A 313 -5.00 0.75 -2.36
N PHE A 314 -4.29 1.82 -2.68
CA PHE A 314 -3.37 1.81 -3.82
C PHE A 314 -2.13 2.67 -3.59
N TRP A 315 -0.99 2.18 -4.11
CA TRP A 315 0.27 2.90 -4.23
C TRP A 315 0.47 3.32 -5.68
N GLU A 316 0.58 4.61 -6.07
CA GLU A 316 0.22 5.73 -5.25
C GLU A 316 -0.48 6.78 -6.13
N PHE A 317 -1.20 7.69 -5.51
CA PHE A 317 -2.09 8.64 -6.17
C PHE A 317 -1.41 9.49 -7.26
N ASN A 318 -0.19 9.96 -7.01
CA ASN A 318 0.53 10.84 -7.95
C ASN A 318 1.05 10.11 -9.21
N GLU A 319 0.91 8.79 -9.30
CA GLU A 319 1.36 7.98 -10.44
C GLU A 319 0.33 7.93 -11.60
N ASP A 320 -0.93 8.34 -11.34
CA ASP A 320 -1.98 8.49 -12.37
C ASP A 320 -2.51 9.93 -12.43
N ASP A 321 -1.95 10.73 -13.33
CA ASP A 321 -2.37 12.12 -13.57
C ASP A 321 -3.68 12.27 -14.36
N SER A 322 -4.31 11.15 -14.73
CA SER A 322 -5.56 11.13 -15.49
C SER A 322 -6.80 10.84 -14.65
N GLY A 323 -6.62 10.29 -13.45
CA GLY A 323 -7.72 9.79 -12.64
C GLY A 323 -8.38 8.51 -13.17
N THR A 324 -7.85 7.91 -14.25
CA THR A 324 -8.46 6.74 -14.90
C THR A 324 -8.60 5.56 -13.93
N LEU A 325 -7.54 5.26 -13.18
CA LEU A 325 -7.53 4.10 -12.29
C LEU A 325 -8.41 4.29 -11.06
N ILE A 326 -8.40 5.49 -10.46
CA ILE A 326 -9.26 5.76 -9.29
C ILE A 326 -10.75 5.74 -9.66
N HIS A 327 -11.12 6.25 -10.83
CA HIS A 327 -12.50 6.17 -11.30
C HIS A 327 -12.91 4.72 -11.56
N ALA A 328 -12.03 3.86 -12.11
CA ALA A 328 -12.32 2.45 -12.29
C ALA A 328 -12.61 1.72 -10.96
N ILE A 329 -11.84 2.04 -9.90
CA ILE A 329 -12.09 1.53 -8.54
C ILE A 329 -13.45 2.00 -8.03
N ALA A 330 -13.75 3.29 -8.13
CA ALA A 330 -15.00 3.87 -7.63
C ALA A 330 -16.22 3.33 -8.40
N ASP A 331 -16.14 3.25 -9.72
CA ASP A 331 -17.22 2.71 -10.58
C ASP A 331 -17.49 1.23 -10.26
N ALA A 332 -16.46 0.44 -9.99
CA ALA A 332 -16.61 -0.95 -9.58
C ALA A 332 -17.29 -1.05 -8.20
N ALA A 333 -16.87 -0.23 -7.22
CA ALA A 333 -17.46 -0.20 -5.89
C ALA A 333 -18.94 0.20 -5.91
N MET A 334 -19.32 1.22 -6.68
CA MET A 334 -20.72 1.65 -6.83
C MET A 334 -21.66 0.54 -7.34
N LYS A 335 -21.16 -0.40 -8.18
CA LYS A 335 -21.97 -1.54 -8.65
C LYS A 335 -22.40 -2.48 -7.52
N HIS A 336 -21.65 -2.55 -6.44
CA HIS A 336 -21.97 -3.37 -5.27
C HIS A 336 -22.88 -2.67 -4.28
N GLU A 337 -22.86 -1.34 -4.22
CA GLU A 337 -23.72 -0.55 -3.32
C GLU A 337 -25.18 -0.46 -3.82
N VAL A 338 -25.41 -0.66 -5.11
CA VAL A 338 -26.75 -0.59 -5.75
C VAL A 338 -27.52 -1.93 -5.69
N LYS A 339 -26.87 -3.01 -5.26
CA LYS A 339 -27.48 -4.34 -5.09
C LYS A 339 -28.03 -4.54 -3.69
#